data_6f6755049454a07c6464e2513fea6423
#
_entry.id   6f6755049454a07c6464e2513fea6423
#
_cell.length_a   1.000
_cell.length_b   1.000
_cell.length_c   1.000
_cell.angle_alpha   90.00
_cell.angle_beta   90.00
_cell.angle_gamma   90.00
#
_symmetry.space_group_name_H-M   'P 1'
#
loop_
_entity.id
_entity.type
_entity.pdbx_description
1 polymer ?
#
loop_
_entity_poly.entity_id
_entity_poly.type
_entity_poly.pdbx_seq_one_letter_code
_entity_poly.pdbx_strand_id
1 'polypeptide(L)'
;MCVEGFEDAQIERPADFAMERVCENTVSIDFKQAKMVAGIEESWHNFVPAIRSGDWSDIGGRDYMEDAHVCIPNLAKNFGYNMVDDEVISFYGVFDGHGGKDAAQYVRDNLPRVIVEDAAFPLELEKAVRRSFVQTDSQFAEKCSVQDGLSSGTTALTAMIFGRSLLVANAGDCRAVLSRRGAAIEMSKDHRACCLNERKRVESLGGYVDDGYLNGQLAVTRALGDWHLDGLKEMGEPGGPLSAEPELKMITLTKDDEFLIIGSDGIWDYFSNQNSVDFARRRLQDHNDLRRCCKEIVEEAIRRGATDNLTAVXVSFHXKAPPQIRVNRTGRVERSISAEGLHSLRVLLEGQ
;
A
#
# COMPACT_ATOMS: atom_id res chain seq x y z
N MET A 1 -43.24 -75.25 23.06
CA MET A 1 -43.14 -74.50 21.83
C MET A 1 -42.03 -73.43 21.98
N CYS A 2 -41.13 -73.41 21.04
CA CYS A 2 -39.82 -72.81 21.13
C CYS A 2 -39.82 -71.34 21.46
N VAL A 3 -38.89 -70.94 22.34
CA VAL A 3 -38.46 -69.55 22.55
C VAL A 3 -37.03 -69.52 22.11
N GLU A 4 -36.77 -68.79 21.02
CA GLU A 4 -35.39 -68.54 20.55
C GLU A 4 -34.85 -67.34 21.26
N GLY A 5 -33.58 -67.46 21.67
CA GLY A 5 -32.88 -66.43 22.42
C GLY A 5 -32.39 -65.28 21.55
N PHE A 6 -32.36 -64.13 22.17
CA PHE A 6 -31.64 -62.91 21.60
C PHE A 6 -30.23 -62.92 22.16
N GLU A 7 -29.24 -62.89 21.25
CA GLU A 7 -27.85 -62.68 21.61
C GLU A 7 -27.61 -61.22 21.86
N ASP A 8 -26.88 -60.90 22.95
CA ASP A 8 -26.44 -59.59 23.32
C ASP A 8 -25.36 -59.10 22.34
N ALA A 9 -25.68 -58.08 21.57
CA ALA A 9 -24.67 -57.37 20.78
C ALA A 9 -23.89 -56.41 21.71
N GLN A 10 -22.64 -56.75 21.95
CA GLN A 10 -21.72 -55.85 22.64
C GLN A 10 -21.44 -54.61 21.78
N ILE A 11 -21.84 -53.43 22.28
CA ILE A 11 -21.49 -52.16 21.68
C ILE A 11 -20.05 -51.86 22.10
N GLU A 12 -19.12 -51.98 21.16
CA GLU A 12 -17.74 -51.52 21.35
C GLU A 12 -17.73 -50.00 21.38
N ARG A 13 -17.21 -49.42 22.46
CA ARG A 13 -16.97 -47.99 22.56
C ARG A 13 -15.81 -47.62 21.61
N PRO A 14 -15.87 -46.51 20.84
CA PRO A 14 -14.73 -46.06 20.04
C PRO A 14 -13.56 -45.69 20.96
N ALA A 15 -12.40 -46.13 20.60
CA ALA A 15 -11.16 -45.83 21.29
C ALA A 15 -10.90 -44.33 21.35
N ASP A 16 -10.41 -43.84 22.49
CA ASP A 16 -9.93 -42.50 22.71
C ASP A 16 -8.91 -42.13 21.63
N PHE A 17 -9.28 -41.20 20.78
CA PHE A 17 -8.33 -40.55 19.91
C PHE A 17 -7.40 -39.69 20.79
N ALA A 18 -6.23 -40.21 21.07
CA ALA A 18 -5.18 -39.42 21.66
C ALA A 18 -4.89 -38.27 20.71
N MET A 19 -5.10 -37.06 21.18
CA MET A 19 -4.72 -35.84 20.50
C MET A 19 -3.20 -35.82 20.48
N GLU A 20 -2.57 -36.42 19.43
CA GLU A 20 -1.18 -36.23 19.17
C GLU A 20 -0.95 -34.76 18.89
N ARG A 21 -0.10 -34.13 19.70
CA ARG A 21 0.40 -32.79 19.47
C ARG A 21 1.00 -32.77 18.06
N VAL A 22 0.37 -32.00 17.17
CA VAL A 22 0.95 -31.68 15.89
C VAL A 22 2.30 -31.03 16.18
N CYS A 23 3.36 -31.71 15.87
CA CYS A 23 4.71 -31.16 15.90
C CYS A 23 4.71 -29.89 15.04
N GLU A 24 5.22 -28.82 15.64
CA GLU A 24 5.52 -27.58 14.93
C GLU A 24 6.39 -27.91 13.70
N ASN A 25 5.77 -28.03 12.57
CA ASN A 25 6.49 -28.06 11.30
C ASN A 25 6.93 -26.63 11.02
N THR A 26 8.13 -26.30 11.50
CA THR A 26 8.82 -25.09 11.07
C THR A 26 9.06 -25.24 9.57
N VAL A 27 8.24 -24.57 8.78
CA VAL A 27 8.46 -24.49 7.33
C VAL A 27 9.66 -23.57 7.12
N SER A 28 10.82 -24.17 6.82
CA SER A 28 11.99 -23.39 6.41
C SER A 28 11.84 -23.03 4.93
N ILE A 29 11.78 -21.77 4.64
CA ILE A 29 11.57 -21.24 3.29
C ILE A 29 12.92 -20.86 2.69
N ASP A 30 13.29 -21.47 1.57
CA ASP A 30 14.58 -21.25 0.89
C ASP A 30 14.49 -20.08 -0.09
N PHE A 31 14.98 -18.92 0.34
CA PHE A 31 15.03 -17.69 -0.43
C PHE A 31 16.00 -17.73 -1.63
N LYS A 32 16.98 -18.63 -1.63
CA LYS A 32 17.89 -18.76 -2.77
C LYS A 32 17.13 -19.21 -4.01
N GLN A 33 16.15 -20.08 -3.81
CA GLN A 33 15.30 -20.55 -4.90
C GLN A 33 14.35 -19.44 -5.39
N ALA A 34 13.85 -18.62 -4.47
CA ALA A 34 13.04 -17.44 -4.80
C ALA A 34 13.82 -16.42 -5.65
N LYS A 35 15.09 -16.20 -5.29
CA LYS A 35 15.97 -15.29 -6.04
C LYS A 35 16.25 -15.77 -7.46
N MET A 36 16.40 -17.07 -7.67
CA MET A 36 16.59 -17.65 -8.99
C MET A 36 15.34 -17.50 -9.87
N VAL A 37 14.17 -17.69 -9.30
CA VAL A 37 12.89 -17.59 -10.03
C VAL A 37 12.58 -16.14 -10.40
N ALA A 38 12.97 -15.19 -9.54
CA ALA A 38 12.73 -13.75 -9.77
C ALA A 38 13.71 -13.12 -10.79
N GLY A 39 14.66 -13.88 -11.38
CA GLY A 39 15.64 -13.36 -12.34
C GLY A 39 16.59 -12.34 -11.73
N ILE A 40 16.80 -12.39 -10.43
CA ILE A 40 17.70 -11.48 -9.72
C ILE A 40 19.13 -12.00 -9.88
N GLU A 41 19.75 -11.68 -11.02
CA GLU A 41 21.16 -12.00 -11.25
C GLU A 41 22.13 -11.10 -10.48
N GLU A 42 23.22 -11.69 -10.09
CA GLU A 42 24.38 -11.27 -9.33
C GLU A 42 24.91 -9.84 -9.59
N SER A 43 24.36 -8.82 -8.97
CA SER A 43 25.11 -7.58 -8.72
C SER A 43 24.92 -7.13 -7.27
N TRP A 44 25.08 -8.05 -6.35
CA TRP A 44 24.86 -7.87 -4.92
C TRP A 44 25.98 -7.05 -4.24
N HIS A 45 26.87 -6.48 -5.03
CA HIS A 45 28.18 -6.19 -4.47
C HIS A 45 28.28 -4.98 -3.56
N ASN A 46 27.32 -4.17 -3.21
CA ASN A 46 27.68 -3.13 -2.22
C ASN A 46 26.53 -2.33 -1.56
N PHE A 47 25.26 -2.68 -1.74
CA PHE A 47 24.19 -1.94 -1.06
C PHE A 47 23.23 -2.89 -0.35
N VAL A 48 23.12 -2.74 0.96
CA VAL A 48 22.09 -3.41 1.78
C VAL A 48 21.26 -2.29 2.43
N PRO A 49 19.96 -2.20 2.13
CA PRO A 49 19.13 -1.15 2.72
C PRO A 49 19.08 -1.28 4.24
N ALA A 50 19.34 -0.18 4.94
CA ALA A 50 19.18 -0.09 6.40
C ALA A 50 17.78 0.48 6.68
N ILE A 51 16.79 -0.43 6.75
CA ILE A 51 15.39 -0.06 6.83
C ILE A 51 15.04 0.58 8.18
N ARG A 52 14.49 1.78 8.13
CA ARG A 52 13.92 2.49 9.28
C ARG A 52 12.59 3.07 8.82
N SER A 53 11.62 3.17 9.71
CA SER A 53 10.31 3.74 9.38
C SER A 53 9.80 4.67 10.46
N GLY A 54 8.84 5.51 10.07
CA GLY A 54 8.06 6.35 10.97
C GLY A 54 6.71 6.60 10.33
N ASP A 55 5.74 6.91 11.16
CA ASP A 55 4.35 7.09 10.76
C ASP A 55 3.69 8.19 11.57
N TRP A 56 2.66 8.78 11.00
CA TRP A 56 1.81 9.74 11.69
C TRP A 56 0.46 9.81 11.00
N SER A 57 -0.61 9.90 11.79
CA SER A 57 -1.97 10.13 11.30
C SER A 57 -2.64 11.24 12.09
N ASP A 58 -3.57 11.93 11.44
CA ASP A 58 -4.38 12.98 12.05
C ASP A 58 -5.79 12.93 11.46
N ILE A 59 -6.78 13.21 12.30
CA ILE A 59 -8.19 13.19 11.91
C ILE A 59 -8.55 14.33 10.93
N GLY A 60 -7.73 15.40 10.93
CA GLY A 60 -8.01 16.58 10.11
C GLY A 60 -9.27 17.31 10.58
N GLY A 61 -10.10 17.68 9.62
CA GLY A 61 -11.37 18.36 9.87
C GLY A 61 -12.59 17.43 9.90
N ARG A 62 -12.39 16.12 9.87
CA ARG A 62 -13.47 15.10 9.88
C ARG A 62 -13.93 14.80 11.31
N ASP A 63 -15.16 14.31 11.46
CA ASP A 63 -15.70 13.88 12.76
C ASP A 63 -15.15 12.52 13.20
N TYR A 64 -14.73 11.67 12.25
CA TYR A 64 -14.27 10.31 12.50
C TYR A 64 -12.95 10.04 11.77
N MET A 65 -12.15 9.15 12.38
CA MET A 65 -10.91 8.65 11.77
C MET A 65 -11.23 7.32 11.07
N GLU A 66 -11.21 7.33 9.76
CA GLU A 66 -11.47 6.15 8.93
C GLU A 66 -10.19 5.59 8.31
N ASP A 67 -9.10 6.36 8.26
CA ASP A 67 -7.78 5.87 7.87
C ASP A 67 -7.25 4.84 8.85
N ALA A 68 -6.56 3.84 8.33
CA ALA A 68 -5.77 2.89 9.11
C ALA A 68 -4.40 2.72 8.46
N HIS A 69 -3.41 2.36 9.25
CA HIS A 69 -2.07 2.06 8.72
C HIS A 69 -1.39 0.97 9.54
N VAL A 70 -0.34 0.38 8.99
CA VAL A 70 0.43 -0.65 9.65
C VAL A 70 1.90 -0.60 9.22
N CYS A 71 2.80 -0.77 10.19
CA CYS A 71 4.25 -0.86 9.96
C CYS A 71 4.75 -2.13 10.66
N ILE A 72 5.13 -3.15 9.89
CA ILE A 72 5.62 -4.43 10.42
C ILE A 72 7.08 -4.61 9.97
N PRO A 73 8.06 -4.42 10.87
CA PRO A 73 9.47 -4.53 10.50
C PRO A 73 9.90 -5.92 10.02
N ASN A 74 9.24 -6.98 10.49
CA ASN A 74 9.50 -8.35 10.06
C ASN A 74 8.19 -9.11 9.96
N LEU A 75 7.65 -9.18 8.76
CA LEU A 75 6.34 -9.76 8.46
C LEU A 75 6.28 -11.26 8.79
N ALA A 76 7.26 -12.03 8.33
CA ALA A 76 7.30 -13.49 8.55
C ALA A 76 7.32 -13.80 10.05
N LYS A 77 8.24 -13.18 10.78
CA LYS A 77 8.37 -13.37 12.22
C LYS A 77 7.10 -12.97 12.99
N ASN A 78 6.43 -11.92 12.55
CA ASN A 78 5.19 -11.42 13.18
C ASN A 78 4.08 -12.49 13.18
N PHE A 79 4.09 -13.37 12.18
CA PHE A 79 3.11 -14.46 12.04
C PHE A 79 3.71 -15.85 12.33
N GLY A 80 4.87 -15.92 13.01
CA GLY A 80 5.46 -17.17 13.50
C GLY A 80 6.23 -17.97 12.43
N TYR A 81 6.54 -17.39 11.30
CA TYR A 81 7.33 -18.03 10.24
C TYR A 81 8.81 -17.67 10.40
N ASN A 82 9.66 -18.69 10.33
CA ASN A 82 11.11 -18.51 10.32
C ASN A 82 11.63 -18.58 8.89
N MET A 83 12.33 -17.54 8.50
CA MET A 83 12.94 -17.45 7.16
C MET A 83 14.33 -18.04 7.18
N VAL A 84 14.74 -18.65 6.06
CA VAL A 84 16.11 -19.16 5.90
C VAL A 84 17.08 -17.96 5.84
N ASP A 85 18.24 -18.11 6.48
CA ASP A 85 19.30 -17.09 6.53
C ASP A 85 18.89 -15.77 7.24
N ASP A 86 17.88 -15.81 8.15
CA ASP A 86 17.39 -14.65 8.90
C ASP A 86 16.94 -13.48 8.00
N GLU A 87 16.51 -13.76 6.78
CA GLU A 87 16.04 -12.73 5.85
C GLU A 87 14.77 -12.06 6.39
N VAL A 88 14.72 -10.75 6.29
CA VAL A 88 13.63 -9.92 6.82
C VAL A 88 12.77 -9.41 5.65
N ILE A 89 11.47 -9.56 5.81
CA ILE A 89 10.47 -8.92 4.95
C ILE A 89 9.78 -7.83 5.78
N SER A 90 10.01 -6.57 5.43
CA SER A 90 9.28 -5.45 6.04
C SER A 90 7.99 -5.19 5.27
N PHE A 91 6.91 -4.85 5.97
CA PHE A 91 5.60 -4.58 5.39
C PHE A 91 5.05 -3.26 5.93
N TYR A 92 4.56 -2.42 5.04
CA TYR A 92 3.95 -1.13 5.34
C TYR A 92 2.63 -1.02 4.57
N GLY A 93 1.58 -0.51 5.22
CA GLY A 93 0.28 -0.34 4.58
C GLY A 93 -0.41 0.94 5.03
N VAL A 94 -1.10 1.59 4.10
CA VAL A 94 -2.03 2.70 4.34
C VAL A 94 -3.36 2.31 3.70
N PHE A 95 -4.43 2.46 4.47
CA PHE A 95 -5.79 2.05 4.14
C PHE A 95 -6.71 3.23 4.44
N ASP A 96 -7.16 3.92 3.39
CA ASP A 96 -8.02 5.09 3.47
C ASP A 96 -9.47 4.60 3.43
N GLY A 97 -10.14 4.63 4.58
CA GLY A 97 -11.49 4.10 4.75
C GLY A 97 -12.57 5.10 4.37
N HIS A 98 -13.69 4.58 3.89
CA HIS A 98 -14.86 5.40 3.59
C HIS A 98 -16.15 4.66 3.97
N GLY A 99 -17.18 5.44 4.36
CA GLY A 99 -18.44 4.87 4.83
C GLY A 99 -18.33 4.15 6.17
N GLY A 100 -17.27 4.41 6.93
CA GLY A 100 -16.95 3.75 8.18
C GLY A 100 -15.54 3.18 8.19
N LYS A 101 -15.00 2.96 9.37
CA LYS A 101 -13.61 2.51 9.59
C LYS A 101 -13.42 0.98 9.49
N ASP A 102 -14.53 0.22 9.41
CA ASP A 102 -14.48 -1.24 9.61
C ASP A 102 -13.68 -1.96 8.54
N ALA A 103 -13.84 -1.57 7.26
CA ALA A 103 -13.10 -2.14 6.14
C ALA A 103 -11.59 -1.87 6.28
N ALA A 104 -11.21 -0.60 6.56
CA ALA A 104 -9.81 -0.21 6.72
C ALA A 104 -9.13 -0.98 7.86
N GLN A 105 -9.81 -1.09 9.00
CA GLN A 105 -9.31 -1.86 10.15
C GLN A 105 -9.21 -3.34 9.83
N TYR A 106 -10.23 -3.89 9.16
CA TYR A 106 -10.23 -5.31 8.78
C TYR A 106 -9.06 -5.63 7.84
N VAL A 107 -8.86 -4.82 6.81
CA VAL A 107 -7.78 -5.03 5.82
C VAL A 107 -6.41 -4.87 6.51
N ARG A 108 -6.24 -3.84 7.34
CA ARG A 108 -5.01 -3.64 8.14
C ARG A 108 -4.64 -4.89 8.96
N ASP A 109 -5.63 -5.50 9.61
CA ASP A 109 -5.39 -6.60 10.55
C ASP A 109 -5.24 -7.96 9.84
N ASN A 110 -5.85 -8.14 8.66
CA ASN A 110 -5.91 -9.45 7.99
C ASN A 110 -5.01 -9.57 6.76
N LEU A 111 -4.89 -8.53 5.93
CA LEU A 111 -4.13 -8.61 4.68
C LEU A 111 -2.68 -9.08 4.88
N PRO A 112 -1.92 -8.58 5.88
CA PRO A 112 -0.55 -9.07 6.09
C PRO A 112 -0.49 -10.57 6.38
N ARG A 113 -1.46 -11.10 7.14
CA ARG A 113 -1.55 -12.53 7.46
C ARG A 113 -1.91 -13.34 6.21
N VAL A 114 -2.89 -12.89 5.45
CA VAL A 114 -3.34 -13.58 4.21
C VAL A 114 -2.17 -13.68 3.21
N ILE A 115 -1.32 -12.64 3.12
CA ILE A 115 -0.13 -12.65 2.26
C ILE A 115 0.86 -13.77 2.69
N VAL A 116 1.15 -13.85 3.99
CA VAL A 116 2.11 -14.83 4.51
C VAL A 116 1.59 -16.27 4.40
N GLU A 117 0.27 -16.44 4.51
CA GLU A 117 -0.39 -17.74 4.42
C GLU A 117 -0.60 -18.22 2.97
N ASP A 118 -0.41 -17.35 1.97
CA ASP A 118 -0.58 -17.73 0.56
C ASP A 118 0.50 -18.73 0.12
N ALA A 119 0.11 -19.77 -0.60
CA ALA A 119 0.99 -20.85 -1.05
C ALA A 119 2.14 -20.38 -1.97
N ALA A 120 2.00 -19.21 -2.59
CA ALA A 120 3.04 -18.61 -3.43
C ALA A 120 4.07 -17.79 -2.63
N PHE A 121 3.78 -17.49 -1.35
CA PHE A 121 4.68 -16.73 -0.48
C PHE A 121 5.82 -17.63 0.01
N PRO A 122 7.06 -17.13 0.02
CA PRO A 122 7.55 -15.86 -0.51
C PRO A 122 8.12 -15.94 -1.93
N LEU A 123 8.02 -17.10 -2.59
CA LEU A 123 8.70 -17.40 -3.85
C LEU A 123 8.14 -16.61 -5.04
N GLU A 124 6.81 -16.43 -5.07
CA GLU A 124 6.10 -15.70 -6.13
C GLU A 124 5.35 -14.52 -5.48
N LEU A 125 6.10 -13.58 -4.89
CA LEU A 125 5.53 -12.51 -4.03
C LEU A 125 4.46 -11.68 -4.72
N GLU A 126 4.65 -11.30 -6.00
CA GLU A 126 3.65 -10.54 -6.75
C GLU A 126 2.32 -11.30 -6.85
N LYS A 127 2.40 -12.60 -7.09
CA LYS A 127 1.22 -13.49 -7.20
C LYS A 127 0.54 -13.63 -5.82
N ALA A 128 1.32 -13.85 -4.76
CA ALA A 128 0.80 -13.93 -3.40
C ALA A 128 0.06 -12.64 -3.02
N VAL A 129 0.68 -11.48 -3.24
CA VAL A 129 0.09 -10.18 -2.91
C VAL A 129 -1.19 -9.94 -3.70
N ARG A 130 -1.18 -10.19 -5.02
CA ARG A 130 -2.36 -9.99 -5.88
C ARG A 130 -3.55 -10.81 -5.40
N ARG A 131 -3.33 -12.12 -5.14
CA ARG A 131 -4.38 -13.02 -4.64
C ARG A 131 -4.87 -12.61 -3.27
N SER A 132 -3.95 -12.20 -2.39
CA SER A 132 -4.28 -11.83 -1.01
C SER A 132 -5.19 -10.60 -0.91
N PHE A 133 -5.04 -9.62 -1.80
CA PHE A 133 -5.96 -8.48 -1.87
C PHE A 133 -7.39 -8.96 -2.16
N VAL A 134 -7.56 -9.75 -3.22
CA VAL A 134 -8.87 -10.28 -3.63
C VAL A 134 -9.44 -11.22 -2.55
N GLN A 135 -8.61 -12.08 -1.97
CA GLN A 135 -9.01 -12.99 -0.91
C GLN A 135 -9.45 -12.23 0.36
N THR A 136 -8.72 -11.18 0.75
CA THR A 136 -9.08 -10.36 1.92
C THR A 136 -10.43 -9.66 1.69
N ASP A 137 -10.65 -9.17 0.47
CA ASP A 137 -11.92 -8.55 0.07
C ASP A 137 -13.09 -9.54 0.15
N SER A 138 -12.89 -10.78 -0.37
CA SER A 138 -13.90 -11.85 -0.31
C SER A 138 -14.19 -12.27 1.15
N GLN A 139 -13.17 -12.37 2.00
CA GLN A 139 -13.35 -12.67 3.42
C GLN A 139 -14.11 -11.54 4.14
N PHE A 140 -13.90 -10.29 3.77
CA PHE A 140 -14.68 -9.17 4.30
C PHE A 140 -16.14 -9.24 3.84
N ALA A 141 -16.40 -9.63 2.58
CA ALA A 141 -17.77 -9.87 2.08
C ALA A 141 -18.51 -10.92 2.91
N GLU A 142 -17.83 -12.03 3.23
CA GLU A 142 -18.40 -13.09 4.09
C GLU A 142 -18.75 -12.53 5.48
N LYS A 143 -17.88 -11.69 6.04
CA LYS A 143 -18.14 -11.04 7.34
C LYS A 143 -19.35 -10.10 7.24
N CYS A 144 -19.46 -9.31 6.17
CA CYS A 144 -20.60 -8.42 5.94
C CYS A 144 -21.93 -9.20 5.83
N SER A 145 -21.92 -10.38 5.24
CA SER A 145 -23.13 -11.20 5.09
C SER A 145 -23.65 -11.77 6.41
N VAL A 146 -22.78 -11.86 7.43
CA VAL A 146 -23.13 -12.43 8.75
C VAL A 146 -23.40 -11.32 9.77
N GLN A 147 -22.76 -10.17 9.63
CA GLN A 147 -22.85 -9.07 10.60
C GLN A 147 -23.51 -7.85 9.95
N ASP A 148 -24.75 -7.59 10.33
CA ASP A 148 -25.51 -6.42 9.84
C ASP A 148 -24.78 -5.11 10.19
N GLY A 149 -24.86 -4.15 9.29
CA GLY A 149 -24.36 -2.80 9.48
C GLY A 149 -22.92 -2.56 9.05
N LEU A 150 -22.22 -3.55 8.50
CA LEU A 150 -20.92 -3.36 7.90
C LEU A 150 -21.10 -2.85 6.45
N SER A 151 -21.01 -1.54 6.27
CA SER A 151 -21.27 -0.87 4.98
C SER A 151 -20.13 0.09 4.62
N SER A 152 -18.90 -0.38 4.76
CA SER A 152 -17.72 0.46 4.50
C SER A 152 -16.82 -0.16 3.43
N GLY A 153 -15.99 0.69 2.86
CA GLY A 153 -14.91 0.28 1.97
C GLY A 153 -13.60 0.93 2.38
N THR A 154 -12.53 0.54 1.70
CA THR A 154 -11.21 1.11 1.94
C THR A 154 -10.33 0.96 0.71
N THR A 155 -9.54 1.98 0.42
CA THR A 155 -8.36 1.81 -0.44
C THR A 155 -7.36 0.90 0.26
N ALA A 156 -6.41 0.37 -0.46
CA ALA A 156 -5.30 -0.39 0.15
C ALA A 156 -4.02 -0.16 -0.65
N LEU A 157 -3.06 0.48 -0.01
CA LEU A 157 -1.72 0.63 -0.56
C LEU A 157 -0.73 -0.04 0.38
N THR A 158 0.06 -0.98 -0.15
CA THR A 158 1.08 -1.68 0.63
C THR A 158 2.45 -1.58 -0.05
N ALA A 159 3.50 -1.57 0.79
CA ALA A 159 4.89 -1.64 0.34
C ALA A 159 5.59 -2.76 1.11
N MET A 160 6.23 -3.67 0.39
CA MET A 160 7.00 -4.77 0.97
C MET A 160 8.46 -4.65 0.53
N ILE A 161 9.37 -4.83 1.49
CA ILE A 161 10.81 -4.76 1.23
C ILE A 161 11.44 -6.08 1.69
N PHE A 162 12.12 -6.75 0.79
CA PHE A 162 12.88 -7.97 1.09
C PHE A 162 14.22 -7.91 0.34
N GLY A 163 15.30 -8.02 1.09
CA GLY A 163 16.63 -7.77 0.53
C GLY A 163 16.68 -6.38 -0.11
N ARG A 164 16.88 -6.33 -1.43
CA ARG A 164 16.87 -5.08 -2.20
C ARG A 164 15.61 -4.86 -3.02
N SER A 165 14.65 -5.77 -2.93
CA SER A 165 13.41 -5.63 -3.70
C SER A 165 12.40 -4.81 -2.93
N LEU A 166 11.81 -3.82 -3.60
CA LEU A 166 10.68 -3.05 -3.12
C LEU A 166 9.48 -3.35 -4.01
N LEU A 167 8.46 -3.98 -3.46
CA LEU A 167 7.17 -4.24 -4.12
C LEU A 167 6.12 -3.30 -3.55
N VAL A 168 5.48 -2.52 -4.41
CA VAL A 168 4.33 -1.67 -4.05
C VAL A 168 3.09 -2.26 -4.72
N ALA A 169 2.00 -2.38 -3.96
CA ALA A 169 0.70 -2.85 -4.43
C ALA A 169 -0.35 -1.80 -4.05
N ASN A 170 -1.14 -1.36 -5.02
CA ASN A 170 -2.14 -0.31 -4.81
C ASN A 170 -3.51 -0.67 -5.39
N ALA A 171 -4.56 -0.49 -4.59
CA ALA A 171 -5.96 -0.52 -5.00
C ALA A 171 -6.64 0.72 -4.38
N GLY A 172 -6.80 1.77 -5.16
CA GLY A 172 -7.38 3.04 -4.73
C GLY A 172 -6.49 4.24 -5.05
N ASP A 173 -6.68 5.33 -4.34
CA ASP A 173 -5.99 6.61 -4.59
C ASP A 173 -5.05 7.06 -3.48
N CYS A 174 -4.72 6.18 -2.55
CA CYS A 174 -3.48 6.31 -1.78
C CYS A 174 -2.29 6.28 -2.74
N ARG A 175 -1.19 6.94 -2.36
CA ARG A 175 -0.04 7.00 -3.27
C ARG A 175 1.28 6.75 -2.55
N ALA A 176 2.21 6.12 -3.28
CA ALA A 176 3.59 5.87 -2.84
C ALA A 176 4.56 6.60 -3.77
N VAL A 177 5.48 7.35 -3.19
CA VAL A 177 6.49 8.13 -3.93
C VAL A 177 7.89 7.83 -3.36
N LEU A 178 8.80 7.41 -4.23
CA LEU A 178 10.19 7.11 -3.89
C LEU A 178 11.06 8.36 -4.15
N SER A 179 11.95 8.67 -3.21
CA SER A 179 13.01 9.67 -3.44
C SER A 179 14.27 8.97 -3.95
N ARG A 180 14.71 9.31 -5.15
CA ARG A 180 16.00 8.86 -5.71
C ARG A 180 16.86 10.07 -6.04
N ARG A 181 17.91 10.30 -5.25
CA ARG A 181 18.77 11.51 -5.36
C ARG A 181 17.96 12.80 -5.34
N GLY A 182 16.90 12.86 -4.55
CA GLY A 182 15.99 14.00 -4.45
C GLY A 182 14.98 14.13 -5.57
N ALA A 183 15.00 13.26 -6.57
CA ALA A 183 13.96 13.21 -7.60
C ALA A 183 12.80 12.30 -7.12
N ALA A 184 11.58 12.77 -7.30
CA ALA A 184 10.39 11.99 -6.98
C ALA A 184 10.10 10.96 -8.09
N ILE A 185 9.95 9.69 -7.70
CA ILE A 185 9.57 8.59 -8.60
C ILE A 185 8.25 8.02 -8.09
N GLU A 186 7.24 8.08 -8.93
CA GLU A 186 5.92 7.54 -8.63
C GLU A 186 5.99 6.00 -8.56
N MET A 187 5.58 5.43 -7.43
CA MET A 187 5.59 3.99 -7.20
C MET A 187 4.20 3.35 -7.32
N SER A 188 3.14 4.14 -7.33
CA SER A 188 1.77 3.69 -7.55
C SER A 188 1.03 4.74 -8.38
N LYS A 189 -0.05 4.33 -9.04
CA LYS A 189 -0.98 5.23 -9.72
C LYS A 189 -2.29 5.26 -8.97
N ASP A 190 -2.91 6.43 -8.91
CA ASP A 190 -4.22 6.59 -8.30
C ASP A 190 -5.28 5.93 -9.20
N HIS A 191 -6.19 5.18 -8.59
CA HIS A 191 -7.31 4.55 -9.29
C HIS A 191 -8.57 5.39 -9.10
N ARG A 192 -8.62 6.50 -9.83
CA ARG A 192 -9.78 7.43 -9.84
C ARG A 192 -10.52 7.32 -11.17
N ALA A 193 -11.82 7.60 -11.13
CA ALA A 193 -12.69 7.51 -12.30
C ALA A 193 -12.29 8.47 -13.45
N CYS A 194 -11.55 9.54 -13.16
CA CYS A 194 -10.98 10.44 -14.16
C CYS A 194 -9.81 9.82 -14.95
N CYS A 195 -9.20 8.73 -14.43
CA CYS A 195 -8.08 8.05 -15.09
C CYS A 195 -8.58 7.23 -16.29
N LEU A 196 -8.10 7.53 -17.48
CA LEU A 196 -8.62 6.95 -18.73
C LEU A 196 -8.59 5.42 -18.76
N ASN A 197 -7.53 4.80 -18.23
CA ASN A 197 -7.41 3.33 -18.22
C ASN A 197 -8.43 2.70 -17.27
N GLU A 198 -8.60 3.28 -16.09
CA GLU A 198 -9.60 2.82 -15.10
C GLU A 198 -11.01 3.02 -15.65
N ARG A 199 -11.29 4.17 -16.26
CA ARG A 199 -12.59 4.43 -16.92
C ARG A 199 -12.92 3.36 -17.97
N LYS A 200 -11.97 3.04 -18.86
CA LYS A 200 -12.15 1.98 -19.86
C LYS A 200 -12.42 0.62 -19.25
N ARG A 201 -11.70 0.27 -18.17
CA ARG A 201 -11.90 -0.99 -17.42
C ARG A 201 -13.31 -1.03 -16.83
N VAL A 202 -13.71 0.03 -16.14
CA VAL A 202 -15.04 0.17 -15.53
C VAL A 202 -16.15 -0.01 -16.60
N GLU A 203 -16.04 0.72 -17.70
CA GLU A 203 -17.04 0.67 -18.80
C GLU A 203 -17.11 -0.73 -19.43
N SER A 204 -15.96 -1.43 -19.55
CA SER A 204 -15.93 -2.80 -20.10
C SER A 204 -16.60 -3.83 -19.20
N LEU A 205 -16.74 -3.52 -17.90
CA LEU A 205 -17.39 -4.37 -16.90
C LEU A 205 -18.82 -3.91 -16.56
N GLY A 206 -19.40 -3.06 -17.43
CA GLY A 206 -20.79 -2.63 -17.30
C GLY A 206 -21.03 -1.46 -16.35
N GLY A 207 -19.96 -0.89 -15.78
CA GLY A 207 -20.06 0.33 -14.99
C GLY A 207 -20.06 1.59 -15.86
N TYR A 208 -20.22 2.73 -15.22
CA TYR A 208 -20.14 4.03 -15.88
C TYR A 208 -19.46 5.06 -14.96
N VAL A 209 -19.05 6.17 -15.52
CA VAL A 209 -18.47 7.29 -14.76
C VAL A 209 -19.38 8.51 -14.93
N ASP A 210 -19.86 9.04 -13.82
CA ASP A 210 -20.71 10.21 -13.76
C ASP A 210 -20.09 11.24 -12.80
N ASP A 211 -19.82 12.42 -13.30
CA ASP A 211 -19.22 13.57 -12.59
C ASP A 211 -17.94 13.18 -11.79
N GLY A 212 -17.15 12.26 -12.34
CA GLY A 212 -15.91 11.80 -11.68
C GLY A 212 -16.08 10.67 -10.68
N TYR A 213 -17.29 10.13 -10.54
CA TYR A 213 -17.61 9.04 -9.62
C TYR A 213 -17.96 7.76 -10.39
N LEU A 214 -17.48 6.62 -9.88
CA LEU A 214 -17.85 5.28 -10.34
C LEU A 214 -19.34 5.06 -10.03
N ASN A 215 -20.13 4.84 -11.08
CA ASN A 215 -21.61 4.68 -11.02
C ASN A 215 -22.29 5.82 -10.23
N GLY A 216 -21.68 7.01 -10.20
CA GLY A 216 -22.19 8.16 -9.44
C GLY A 216 -22.09 7.99 -7.92
N GLN A 217 -21.31 7.02 -7.42
CA GLN A 217 -21.28 6.65 -6.00
C GLN A 217 -19.89 6.78 -5.35
N LEU A 218 -18.82 6.28 -5.99
CA LEU A 218 -17.47 6.23 -5.39
C LEU A 218 -16.47 7.05 -6.21
N ALA A 219 -15.61 7.81 -5.54
CA ALA A 219 -14.54 8.57 -6.17
C ALA A 219 -13.43 7.65 -6.72
N VAL A 220 -13.29 6.45 -6.14
CA VAL A 220 -12.27 5.47 -6.53
C VAL A 220 -12.86 4.35 -7.38
N THR A 221 -12.03 3.73 -8.21
CA THR A 221 -12.41 2.61 -9.09
C THR A 221 -11.85 1.28 -8.61
N ARG A 222 -10.99 1.32 -7.57
CA ARG A 222 -10.50 0.12 -6.88
C ARG A 222 -10.56 0.33 -5.37
N ALA A 223 -11.11 -0.66 -4.67
CA ALA A 223 -11.24 -0.67 -3.21
C ALA A 223 -11.55 -2.08 -2.71
N LEU A 224 -11.28 -2.34 -1.43
CA LEU A 224 -11.74 -3.51 -0.70
C LEU A 224 -12.98 -3.10 0.11
N GLY A 225 -13.93 -4.00 0.26
CA GLY A 225 -15.21 -3.69 0.90
C GLY A 225 -16.24 -3.17 -0.10
N ASP A 226 -17.12 -2.29 0.34
CA ASP A 226 -18.20 -1.71 -0.48
C ASP A 226 -19.21 -2.73 -1.02
N TRP A 227 -19.32 -3.89 -0.37
CA TRP A 227 -20.20 -4.97 -0.80
C TRP A 227 -21.68 -4.63 -0.68
N HIS A 228 -22.00 -3.56 0.02
CA HIS A 228 -23.36 -3.03 0.17
C HIS A 228 -23.83 -2.21 -1.05
N LEU A 229 -22.89 -1.83 -1.95
CA LEU A 229 -23.20 -1.00 -3.12
C LEU A 229 -23.59 -1.86 -4.33
N ASP A 230 -24.88 -1.83 -4.65
CA ASP A 230 -25.44 -2.65 -5.74
C ASP A 230 -24.77 -2.36 -7.11
N GLY A 231 -24.39 -3.42 -7.79
CA GLY A 231 -23.86 -3.34 -9.16
C GLY A 231 -22.38 -2.90 -9.26
N LEU A 232 -21.71 -2.72 -8.13
CA LEU A 232 -20.28 -2.34 -8.14
C LEU A 232 -19.35 -3.55 -8.04
N LYS A 233 -19.74 -4.57 -7.27
CA LYS A 233 -18.93 -5.78 -7.07
C LYS A 233 -19.73 -7.04 -7.41
N GLU A 234 -19.03 -8.03 -7.94
CA GLU A 234 -19.57 -9.36 -8.22
C GLU A 234 -18.54 -10.40 -7.78
N MET A 235 -19.01 -11.50 -7.18
CA MET A 235 -18.14 -12.61 -6.80
C MET A 235 -17.73 -13.41 -8.02
N GLY A 236 -16.44 -13.75 -8.11
CA GLY A 236 -15.89 -14.53 -9.20
C GLY A 236 -15.31 -13.68 -10.32
N GLU A 237 -14.96 -14.33 -11.42
CA GLU A 237 -14.39 -13.69 -12.61
C GLU A 237 -15.48 -13.37 -13.64
N PRO A 238 -15.47 -12.22 -14.27
CA PRO A 238 -14.45 -11.16 -14.26
C PRO A 238 -14.58 -10.14 -13.12
N GLY A 239 -15.50 -10.31 -12.19
CA GLY A 239 -15.76 -9.35 -11.12
C GLY A 239 -16.54 -8.13 -11.62
N GLY A 240 -16.87 -7.21 -10.72
CA GLY A 240 -17.61 -5.98 -11.03
C GLY A 240 -16.70 -4.80 -11.39
N PRO A 241 -17.31 -3.65 -11.72
CA PRO A 241 -16.56 -2.43 -12.06
C PRO A 241 -15.67 -1.90 -10.92
N LEU A 242 -16.02 -2.15 -9.66
CA LEU A 242 -15.15 -1.84 -8.52
C LEU A 242 -14.27 -3.06 -8.22
N SER A 243 -12.96 -2.93 -8.36
CA SER A 243 -12.02 -4.05 -8.24
C SER A 243 -11.19 -3.95 -6.96
N ALA A 244 -10.99 -5.08 -6.30
CA ALA A 244 -10.02 -5.21 -5.20
C ALA A 244 -8.62 -5.61 -5.71
N GLU A 245 -8.47 -5.92 -7.00
CA GLU A 245 -7.19 -6.34 -7.58
C GLU A 245 -6.20 -5.17 -7.61
N PRO A 246 -5.01 -5.32 -6.98
CA PRO A 246 -4.05 -4.22 -6.95
C PRO A 246 -3.25 -4.10 -8.25
N GLU A 247 -2.84 -2.88 -8.59
CA GLU A 247 -1.75 -2.64 -9.52
C GLU A 247 -0.43 -2.83 -8.77
N LEU A 248 0.49 -3.58 -9.36
CA LEU A 248 1.78 -3.92 -8.73
C LEU A 248 2.94 -3.22 -9.44
N LYS A 249 3.90 -2.74 -8.65
CA LYS A 249 5.16 -2.21 -9.18
C LYS A 249 6.31 -2.69 -8.31
N MET A 250 7.26 -3.40 -8.93
CA MET A 250 8.45 -3.90 -8.24
C MET A 250 9.71 -3.26 -8.81
N ILE A 251 10.63 -2.86 -7.93
CA ILE A 251 11.94 -2.31 -8.32
C ILE A 251 13.04 -2.90 -7.44
N THR A 252 14.27 -2.85 -7.94
CA THR A 252 15.46 -3.15 -7.14
C THR A 252 16.02 -1.85 -6.57
N LEU A 253 16.11 -1.77 -5.25
CA LEU A 253 16.67 -0.62 -4.54
C LEU A 253 18.18 -0.50 -4.78
N THR A 254 18.62 0.73 -4.89
CA THR A 254 20.03 1.11 -5.07
C THR A 254 20.46 2.07 -3.96
N LYS A 255 21.75 2.31 -3.87
CA LYS A 255 22.32 3.30 -2.92
C LYS A 255 21.80 4.73 -3.13
N ASP A 256 21.20 4.99 -4.29
CA ASP A 256 20.67 6.30 -4.66
C ASP A 256 19.22 6.49 -4.19
N ASP A 257 18.55 5.40 -3.78
CA ASP A 257 17.19 5.42 -3.25
C ASP A 257 17.23 5.82 -1.78
N GLU A 258 16.65 6.96 -1.46
CA GLU A 258 16.77 7.59 -0.15
C GLU A 258 15.67 7.12 0.82
N PHE A 259 14.42 7.26 0.39
CA PHE A 259 13.25 6.89 1.22
C PHE A 259 12.01 6.76 0.34
N LEU A 260 10.98 6.11 0.89
CA LEU A 260 9.64 5.98 0.31
C LEU A 260 8.67 6.76 1.21
N ILE A 261 7.79 7.55 0.60
CA ILE A 261 6.65 8.21 1.27
C ILE A 261 5.39 7.48 0.80
N ILE A 262 4.56 7.04 1.74
CA ILE A 262 3.26 6.43 1.50
C ILE A 262 2.24 7.30 2.23
N GLY A 263 1.11 7.62 1.60
CA GLY A 263 0.08 8.42 2.26
C GLY A 263 -1.31 8.23 1.66
N SER A 264 -2.33 8.60 2.42
CA SER A 264 -3.71 8.73 1.95
C SER A 264 -3.88 10.02 1.13
N ASP A 265 -5.02 10.18 0.48
CA ASP A 265 -5.28 11.34 -0.41
C ASP A 265 -5.29 12.67 0.36
N GLY A 266 -5.60 12.66 1.66
CA GLY A 266 -5.47 13.85 2.52
C GLY A 266 -4.08 14.49 2.48
N ILE A 267 -3.04 13.70 2.13
CA ILE A 267 -1.69 14.22 1.86
C ILE A 267 -1.55 14.63 0.39
N TRP A 268 -1.95 13.76 -0.54
CA TRP A 268 -1.59 13.90 -1.96
C TRP A 268 -2.41 14.95 -2.69
N ASP A 269 -3.58 15.33 -2.20
CA ASP A 269 -4.37 16.43 -2.75
C ASP A 269 -3.69 17.80 -2.48
N TYR A 270 -2.77 17.84 -1.50
CA TYR A 270 -2.09 19.08 -1.07
C TYR A 270 -0.58 19.07 -1.35
N PHE A 271 -0.03 17.92 -1.77
CA PHE A 271 1.39 17.79 -2.13
C PHE A 271 1.53 17.19 -3.52
N SER A 272 2.28 17.84 -4.39
CA SER A 272 2.78 17.15 -5.59
C SER A 272 3.89 16.15 -5.15
N ASN A 273 4.12 15.13 -5.98
CA ASN A 273 5.15 14.12 -5.71
C ASN A 273 6.51 14.77 -5.38
N GLN A 274 6.94 15.76 -6.18
CA GLN A 274 8.23 16.43 -5.96
C GLN A 274 8.22 17.30 -4.69
N ASN A 275 7.13 18.02 -4.42
CA ASN A 275 7.04 18.85 -3.20
C ASN A 275 7.15 18.00 -1.94
N SER A 276 6.55 16.80 -1.92
CA SER A 276 6.62 15.89 -0.77
C SER A 276 8.06 15.41 -0.53
N VAL A 277 8.75 15.05 -1.62
CA VAL A 277 10.16 14.62 -1.56
C VAL A 277 11.05 15.79 -1.07
N ASP A 278 10.89 16.97 -1.64
CA ASP A 278 11.68 18.15 -1.25
C ASP A 278 11.45 18.52 0.22
N PHE A 279 10.21 18.45 0.67
CA PHE A 279 9.84 18.73 2.05
C PHE A 279 10.46 17.69 3.00
N ALA A 280 10.24 16.40 2.73
CA ALA A 280 10.76 15.31 3.56
C ALA A 280 12.29 15.35 3.64
N ARG A 281 12.98 15.58 2.51
CA ARG A 281 14.45 15.66 2.47
C ARG A 281 14.98 16.76 3.40
N ARG A 282 14.38 17.97 3.33
CA ARG A 282 14.77 19.07 4.21
C ARG A 282 14.60 18.70 5.69
N ARG A 283 13.44 18.12 6.06
CA ARG A 283 13.17 17.73 7.45
C ARG A 283 14.15 16.65 7.93
N LEU A 284 14.39 15.63 7.09
CA LEU A 284 15.34 14.56 7.44
C LEU A 284 16.77 15.10 7.55
N GLN A 285 17.17 16.07 6.73
CA GLN A 285 18.46 16.73 6.83
C GLN A 285 18.59 17.52 8.15
N ASP A 286 17.49 18.08 8.65
CA ASP A 286 17.47 18.87 9.88
C ASP A 286 17.58 17.98 11.13
N HIS A 287 16.84 16.87 11.19
CA HIS A 287 16.71 16.07 12.43
C HIS A 287 16.84 14.56 12.26
N ASN A 288 16.76 14.02 11.05
CA ASN A 288 16.85 12.58 10.72
C ASN A 288 15.89 11.68 11.53
N ASP A 289 14.72 12.20 11.90
CA ASP A 289 13.67 11.50 12.64
C ASP A 289 12.47 11.30 11.70
N LEU A 290 12.19 10.03 11.34
CA LEU A 290 11.16 9.68 10.36
C LEU A 290 9.76 9.94 10.90
N ARG A 291 9.51 9.65 12.18
CA ARG A 291 8.19 9.87 12.79
C ARG A 291 7.88 11.37 12.87
N ARG A 292 8.86 12.15 13.29
CA ARG A 292 8.74 13.62 13.30
C ARG A 292 8.53 14.16 11.88
N CYS A 293 9.23 13.60 10.88
CA CYS A 293 9.06 13.99 9.47
C CYS A 293 7.62 13.72 8.99
N CYS A 294 7.05 12.53 9.30
CA CYS A 294 5.65 12.21 8.97
C CYS A 294 4.69 13.20 9.62
N LYS A 295 4.90 13.50 10.91
CA LYS A 295 4.10 14.50 11.63
C LYS A 295 4.14 15.86 10.93
N GLU A 296 5.34 16.32 10.56
CA GLU A 296 5.52 17.62 9.89
C GLU A 296 4.92 17.65 8.47
N ILE A 297 4.88 16.51 7.76
CA ILE A 297 4.18 16.37 6.46
C ILE A 297 2.67 16.56 6.67
N VAL A 298 2.11 15.85 7.64
CA VAL A 298 0.66 15.92 7.97
C VAL A 298 0.29 17.36 8.40
N GLU A 299 1.07 17.95 9.31
CA GLU A 299 0.86 19.34 9.76
C GLU A 299 0.94 20.34 8.60
N GLU A 300 1.84 20.12 7.65
CA GLU A 300 1.97 20.97 6.47
C GLU A 300 0.76 20.82 5.53
N ALA A 301 0.24 19.59 5.34
CA ALA A 301 -0.98 19.37 4.55
C ALA A 301 -2.17 20.13 5.18
N ILE A 302 -2.31 20.04 6.50
CA ILE A 302 -3.38 20.78 7.24
C ILE A 302 -3.20 22.29 7.02
N ARG A 303 -1.97 22.82 7.11
CA ARG A 303 -1.69 24.24 6.86
C ARG A 303 -2.02 24.66 5.42
N ARG A 304 -1.96 23.73 4.46
CA ARG A 304 -2.34 23.97 3.06
C ARG A 304 -3.84 23.87 2.83
N GLY A 305 -4.61 23.52 3.87
CA GLY A 305 -6.07 23.48 3.82
C GLY A 305 -6.66 22.08 3.78
N ALA A 306 -5.87 21.04 4.05
CA ALA A 306 -6.39 19.67 4.12
C ALA A 306 -7.41 19.55 5.26
N THR A 307 -8.55 18.95 4.94
CA THR A 307 -9.65 18.75 5.89
C THR A 307 -10.01 17.27 6.04
N ASP A 308 -9.43 16.40 5.22
CA ASP A 308 -9.67 14.97 5.30
C ASP A 308 -8.82 14.31 6.39
N ASN A 309 -9.03 13.01 6.64
CA ASN A 309 -8.10 12.17 7.39
C ASN A 309 -6.75 12.18 6.67
N LEU A 310 -5.68 12.20 7.42
CA LEU A 310 -4.33 12.30 6.87
C LEU A 310 -3.45 11.22 7.49
N THR A 311 -2.87 10.39 6.66
CA THR A 311 -1.92 9.36 7.10
C THR A 311 -0.66 9.42 6.25
N ALA A 312 0.50 9.44 6.89
CA ALA A 312 1.82 9.41 6.24
C ALA A 312 2.70 8.35 6.89
N VAL A 313 3.35 7.56 6.04
CA VAL A 313 4.36 6.57 6.44
C VAL A 313 5.61 6.83 5.62
N UNK A 314 6.90 6.95 6.06
CA UNK A 314 8.02 7.17 5.54
C UNK A 314 8.82 6.11 5.86
N VAL A 315 9.47 5.44 4.86
CA VAL A 315 10.43 4.34 5.05
C VAL A 315 11.78 4.75 4.47
N SER A 316 12.82 4.83 5.29
CA SER A 316 14.19 5.20 4.85
C SER A 316 15.01 3.93 4.60
N PHE A 317 15.87 3.99 3.56
CA PHE A 317 16.76 2.89 3.19
C PHE A 317 18.19 3.08 3.72
N HIS A 318 18.42 4.15 4.50
CA HIS A 318 19.74 4.49 5.04
C HIS A 318 19.67 4.88 6.52
N UNK A 319 20.56 4.78 7.07
CA UNK A 319 20.73 5.17 8.28
C UNK A 319 20.87 6.54 8.46
N LYS A 320 21.64 7.19 7.63
CA LYS A 320 21.91 8.63 7.68
C LYS A 320 20.86 9.42 6.92
N ALA A 321 20.73 10.69 7.26
CA ALA A 321 19.88 11.64 6.53
C ALA A 321 20.30 11.74 5.05
N PRO A 322 19.35 12.06 4.14
CA PRO A 322 19.67 12.26 2.73
C PRO A 322 20.75 13.36 2.54
N PRO A 323 21.71 13.16 1.62
CA PRO A 323 22.77 14.14 1.44
C PRO A 323 22.23 15.46 0.87
N GLN A 324 22.90 16.56 1.20
CA GLN A 324 22.59 17.85 0.57
C GLN A 324 22.96 17.77 -0.92
N ILE A 325 22.01 18.10 -1.76
CA ILE A 325 22.28 18.21 -3.20
C ILE A 325 23.06 19.51 -3.40
N ARG A 326 24.35 19.40 -3.66
CA ARG A 326 25.13 20.54 -4.13
C ARG A 326 24.73 20.82 -5.58
N VAL A 327 23.80 21.75 -5.75
CA VAL A 327 23.59 22.33 -7.08
C VAL A 327 24.88 23.08 -7.40
N ASN A 328 25.74 22.44 -8.18
CA ASN A 328 26.82 23.20 -8.83
C ASN A 328 26.10 24.22 -9.72
N ARG A 329 25.96 25.43 -9.21
CA ARG A 329 25.58 26.57 -10.03
C ARG A 329 26.76 26.88 -10.99
N THR A 330 26.99 25.97 -11.93
CA THR A 330 27.88 26.23 -13.06
C THR A 330 27.07 27.12 -14.00
N GLY A 331 27.37 28.38 -13.91
CA GLY A 331 26.80 29.38 -14.79
C GLY A 331 25.57 30.05 -14.20
N ARG A 332 25.76 31.20 -13.62
CA ARG A 332 24.75 32.24 -13.56
C ARG A 332 24.29 32.45 -14.99
N VAL A 333 23.18 31.87 -15.41
CA VAL A 333 22.56 32.32 -16.65
C VAL A 333 22.16 33.74 -16.35
N GLU A 334 23.01 34.67 -16.76
CA GLU A 334 22.58 36.06 -16.84
C GLU A 334 21.43 36.08 -17.83
N ARG A 335 20.21 36.17 -17.29
CA ARG A 335 19.05 36.51 -18.12
C ARG A 335 19.29 37.97 -18.53
N SER A 336 20.11 38.16 -19.54
CA SER A 336 20.16 39.43 -20.22
C SER A 336 18.85 39.51 -21.02
N ILE A 337 17.95 40.31 -20.52
CA ILE A 337 16.84 40.76 -21.35
C ILE A 337 17.50 41.55 -22.48
N SER A 338 17.32 41.11 -23.71
CA SER A 338 17.88 41.81 -24.85
C SER A 338 17.34 43.25 -24.87
N ALA A 339 18.10 44.18 -25.40
CA ALA A 339 17.67 45.56 -25.54
C ALA A 339 16.33 45.66 -26.29
N GLU A 340 16.09 44.76 -27.24
CA GLU A 340 14.82 44.64 -27.97
C GLU A 340 13.68 44.18 -27.05
N GLY A 341 13.93 43.22 -26.16
CA GLY A 341 12.93 42.73 -25.16
C GLY A 341 12.56 43.83 -24.17
N LEU A 342 13.53 44.64 -23.72
CA LEU A 342 13.29 45.81 -22.88
C LEU A 342 12.49 46.89 -23.63
N HIS A 343 12.79 47.13 -24.89
CA HIS A 343 12.09 48.10 -25.73
C HIS A 343 10.62 47.64 -25.94
N SER A 344 10.38 46.37 -26.24
CA SER A 344 9.03 45.82 -26.44
C SER A 344 8.17 45.90 -25.15
N LEU A 345 8.79 45.64 -23.97
CA LEU A 345 8.14 45.78 -22.66
C LEU A 345 7.77 47.26 -22.39
N ARG A 346 8.68 48.20 -22.75
CA ARG A 346 8.45 49.62 -22.55
C ARG A 346 7.30 50.15 -23.42
N VAL A 347 7.25 49.75 -24.68
CA VAL A 347 6.16 50.09 -25.62
C VAL A 347 4.83 49.57 -25.10
N LEU A 348 4.79 48.33 -24.55
CA LEU A 348 3.60 47.76 -23.95
C LEU A 348 3.11 48.50 -22.70
N LEU A 349 4.03 49.03 -21.90
CA LEU A 349 3.69 49.73 -20.66
C LEU A 349 3.31 51.20 -20.88
N GLU A 350 3.82 51.83 -21.95
CA GLU A 350 3.58 53.24 -22.29
C GLU A 350 2.37 53.41 -23.22
N GLY A 351 1.79 52.31 -23.72
CA GLY A 351 0.66 52.29 -24.64
C GLY A 351 -0.74 52.17 -24.01
N GLN A 352 -0.85 52.43 -22.70
CA GLN A 352 -2.15 52.53 -22.01
C GLN A 352 -2.47 53.96 -21.62
#